data_30f4f09c9ec32deb7b548602b7992ea0
#
_entry.id   30f4f09c9ec32deb7b548602b7992ea0
#
_cell.length_a   1.000
_cell.length_b   1.000
_cell.length_c   1.000
_cell.angle_alpha   90.00
_cell.angle_beta   90.00
_cell.angle_gamma   90.00
#
_symmetry.space_group_name_H-M   'P 1'
#
loop_
_entity.id
_entity.type
_entity.pdbx_description
1 polymer ?
#
loop_
_entity_poly.entity_id
_entity_poly.type
_entity_poly.pdbx_seq_one_letter_code
_entity_poly.pdbx_strand_id
1 'polypeptide(L)'
;MKKLLWASAAVALLAGCAGLPQTSRTAAIHEIKFEANLVPADLTVRVGDEIRWVNHRTLPVLIDIPGLNAEMLSCDRGFSNMFGTARELTELDPSKSVSLCFSKPIVISYNARMRSADPGGMKIEPGTIRVVAPPQ
;
A
#
# COMPACT_ATOMS: atom_id res chain seq x y z
N MET A 1 68.01 32.11 -25.77
CA MET A 1 67.59 31.56 -24.45
C MET A 1 66.20 31.08 -24.57
N LYS A 2 66.05 29.79 -24.43
CA LYS A 2 64.77 29.05 -24.66
C LYS A 2 63.86 29.09 -23.43
N LYS A 3 62.70 29.64 -23.57
CA LYS A 3 61.66 29.48 -22.57
C LYS A 3 60.63 28.53 -23.13
N LEU A 4 60.61 27.32 -22.60
CA LEU A 4 59.55 26.35 -22.84
C LEU A 4 58.34 26.76 -22.07
N LEU A 5 57.31 27.06 -22.79
CA LEU A 5 55.94 27.19 -22.22
C LEU A 5 55.29 25.81 -22.24
N TRP A 6 55.09 25.25 -21.05
CA TRP A 6 54.28 24.06 -20.85
C TRP A 6 52.85 24.51 -20.72
N ALA A 7 52.07 24.25 -21.74
CA ALA A 7 50.64 24.39 -21.69
C ALA A 7 50.04 23.11 -21.08
N SER A 8 49.65 23.19 -19.83
CA SER A 8 48.90 22.12 -19.17
C SER A 8 47.46 22.15 -19.64
N ALA A 9 47.10 21.23 -20.50
CA ALA A 9 45.73 21.01 -20.89
C ALA A 9 45.02 20.26 -19.73
N ALA A 10 44.22 20.96 -18.98
CA ALA A 10 43.33 20.37 -18.01
C ALA A 10 42.12 19.75 -18.75
N VAL A 11 42.12 18.46 -18.90
CA VAL A 11 40.98 17.72 -19.40
C VAL A 11 39.98 17.60 -18.24
N ALA A 12 38.94 18.40 -18.25
CA ALA A 12 37.80 18.27 -17.36
C ALA A 12 36.97 17.07 -17.81
N LEU A 13 37.13 15.96 -17.14
CA LEU A 13 36.24 14.82 -17.25
C LEU A 13 34.91 15.19 -16.59
N LEU A 14 33.97 15.70 -17.36
CA LEU A 14 32.55 15.75 -16.97
C LEU A 14 32.04 14.34 -16.97
N ALA A 15 32.12 13.68 -15.81
CA ALA A 15 31.38 12.48 -15.55
C ALA A 15 29.91 12.86 -15.54
N GLY A 16 29.25 12.74 -16.68
CA GLY A 16 27.82 12.83 -16.76
C GLY A 16 27.24 11.72 -15.90
N CYS A 17 26.59 12.09 -14.80
CA CYS A 17 25.67 11.19 -14.11
C CYS A 17 24.57 10.84 -15.12
N ALA A 18 24.76 9.74 -15.83
CA ALA A 18 23.65 9.11 -16.53
C ALA A 18 22.58 8.84 -15.50
N GLY A 19 21.49 9.60 -15.54
CA GLY A 19 20.38 9.41 -14.63
C GLY A 19 19.97 7.95 -14.67
N LEU A 20 20.08 7.28 -13.54
CA LEU A 20 19.47 5.97 -13.37
C LEU A 20 18.02 6.11 -13.80
N PRO A 21 17.47 5.16 -14.57
CA PRO A 21 16.07 5.20 -14.89
C PRO A 21 15.31 5.24 -13.56
N GLN A 22 14.76 6.39 -13.27
CA GLN A 22 13.84 6.50 -12.15
C GLN A 22 12.63 5.70 -12.56
N THR A 23 12.57 4.46 -12.09
CA THR A 23 11.31 3.78 -11.97
C THR A 23 10.52 4.57 -10.93
N SER A 24 9.84 5.61 -11.40
CA SER A 24 8.87 6.30 -10.58
C SER A 24 7.77 5.28 -10.30
N ARG A 25 7.88 4.62 -9.16
CA ARG A 25 6.75 3.96 -8.56
C ARG A 25 5.80 5.07 -8.14
N THR A 26 5.01 5.55 -9.07
CA THR A 26 3.83 6.33 -8.77
C THR A 26 2.74 5.36 -8.33
N ALA A 27 3.03 4.60 -7.27
CA ALA A 27 2.02 3.82 -6.61
C ALA A 27 1.05 4.81 -5.96
N ALA A 28 -0.16 4.88 -6.48
CA ALA A 28 -1.20 5.67 -5.88
C ALA A 28 -1.59 5.06 -4.53
N ILE A 29 -2.00 5.90 -3.59
CA ILE A 29 -2.55 5.48 -2.31
C ILE A 29 -4.06 5.65 -2.37
N HIS A 30 -4.79 4.57 -2.15
CA HIS A 30 -6.24 4.55 -2.10
C HIS A 30 -6.68 4.28 -0.66
N GLU A 31 -7.40 5.21 -0.08
CA GLU A 31 -7.90 5.06 1.29
C GLU A 31 -9.29 4.45 1.32
N ILE A 32 -9.47 3.49 2.20
CA ILE A 32 -10.74 2.94 2.62
C ILE A 32 -10.96 3.37 4.06
N LYS A 33 -12.04 4.06 4.33
CA LYS A 33 -12.32 4.64 5.64
C LYS A 33 -13.42 3.88 6.36
N PHE A 34 -13.18 3.59 7.61
CA PHE A 34 -14.22 3.12 8.53
C PHE A 34 -14.77 4.32 9.29
N GLU A 35 -15.94 4.74 8.91
CA GLU A 35 -16.72 5.81 9.55
C GLU A 35 -18.02 5.18 10.12
N ALA A 36 -19.16 5.81 9.92
CA ALA A 36 -20.45 5.14 10.18
C ALA A 36 -20.62 3.91 9.26
N ASN A 37 -20.06 3.99 8.06
CA ASN A 37 -20.03 2.93 7.06
C ASN A 37 -18.61 2.75 6.52
N LEU A 38 -18.41 1.64 5.81
CA LEU A 38 -17.21 1.38 5.01
C LEU A 38 -17.25 2.22 3.72
N VAL A 39 -16.25 3.08 3.49
CA VAL A 39 -16.23 4.01 2.35
C VAL A 39 -14.85 4.05 1.69
N PRO A 40 -14.73 3.74 0.40
CA PRO A 40 -15.72 3.09 -0.46
C PRO A 40 -15.82 1.58 -0.16
N ALA A 41 -16.96 0.98 -0.42
CA ALA A 41 -17.16 -0.46 -0.30
C ALA A 41 -16.55 -1.22 -1.50
N ASP A 42 -16.60 -0.60 -2.68
CA ASP A 42 -16.00 -1.12 -3.91
C ASP A 42 -14.85 -0.21 -4.36
N LEU A 43 -13.69 -0.80 -4.58
CA LEU A 43 -12.49 -0.09 -4.96
C LEU A 43 -11.80 -0.80 -6.12
N THR A 44 -11.43 -0.03 -7.15
CA THR A 44 -10.58 -0.53 -8.25
C THR A 44 -9.23 0.16 -8.17
N VAL A 45 -8.15 -0.63 -8.13
CA VAL A 45 -6.77 -0.17 -8.04
C VAL A 45 -5.90 -0.89 -9.05
N ARG A 46 -4.69 -0.41 -9.27
CA ARG A 46 -3.70 -1.07 -10.12
C ARG A 46 -2.77 -1.93 -9.29
N VAL A 47 -2.16 -2.91 -9.94
CA VAL A 47 -1.07 -3.69 -9.33
C VAL A 47 0.01 -2.75 -8.80
N GLY A 48 0.39 -2.94 -7.54
CA GLY A 48 1.39 -2.14 -6.85
C GLY A 48 0.87 -0.88 -6.16
N ASP A 49 -0.38 -0.48 -6.39
CA ASP A 49 -0.99 0.60 -5.63
C ASP A 49 -1.16 0.19 -4.16
N GLU A 50 -1.02 1.17 -3.27
CA GLU A 50 -1.26 0.97 -1.84
C GLU A 50 -2.75 1.14 -1.52
N ILE A 51 -3.33 0.14 -0.89
CA ILE A 51 -4.67 0.20 -0.32
C ILE A 51 -4.50 0.38 1.17
N ARG A 52 -5.02 1.47 1.69
CA ARG A 52 -4.89 1.85 3.10
C ARG A 52 -6.24 1.91 3.77
N TRP A 53 -6.46 1.05 4.76
CA TRP A 53 -7.63 1.13 5.64
C TRP A 53 -7.33 2.04 6.81
N VAL A 54 -8.22 2.96 7.09
CA VAL A 54 -8.09 3.95 8.16
C VAL A 54 -9.32 3.88 9.06
N ASN A 55 -9.10 3.70 10.36
CA ASN A 55 -10.20 3.67 11.33
C ASN A 55 -10.44 5.08 11.90
N HIS A 56 -11.49 5.74 11.41
CA HIS A 56 -11.96 7.04 11.94
C HIS A 56 -13.00 6.89 13.06
N ARG A 57 -13.24 5.66 13.51
CA ARG A 57 -14.20 5.37 14.57
C ARG A 57 -13.51 5.41 15.94
N THR A 58 -14.31 5.42 16.97
CA THR A 58 -13.85 5.36 18.39
C THR A 58 -13.69 3.94 18.91
N LEU A 59 -14.12 2.93 18.14
CA LEU A 59 -14.03 1.51 18.47
C LEU A 59 -13.17 0.78 17.43
N PRO A 60 -12.51 -0.33 17.82
CA PRO A 60 -11.76 -1.15 16.88
C PRO A 60 -12.62 -1.73 15.77
N VAL A 61 -12.00 -1.95 14.62
CA VAL A 61 -12.59 -2.63 13.45
C VAL A 61 -11.79 -3.90 13.18
N LEU A 62 -12.48 -4.99 12.88
CA LEU A 62 -11.85 -6.22 12.40
C LEU A 62 -11.98 -6.29 10.89
N ILE A 63 -10.85 -6.41 10.21
CA ILE A 63 -10.77 -6.62 8.77
C ILE A 63 -10.52 -8.11 8.54
N ASP A 64 -11.45 -8.75 7.85
CA ASP A 64 -11.41 -10.19 7.56
C ASP A 64 -11.28 -10.39 6.04
N ILE A 65 -10.08 -10.81 5.60
CA ILE A 65 -9.76 -11.06 4.20
C ILE A 65 -9.47 -12.55 4.02
N PRO A 66 -10.50 -13.37 3.71
CA PRO A 66 -10.31 -14.80 3.56
C PRO A 66 -9.30 -15.14 2.44
N GLY A 67 -8.41 -16.06 2.70
CA GLY A 67 -7.41 -16.52 1.74
C GLY A 67 -6.20 -15.59 1.56
N LEU A 68 -6.09 -14.51 2.34
CA LEU A 68 -4.93 -13.63 2.27
C LEU A 68 -3.65 -14.38 2.62
N ASN A 69 -2.64 -14.27 1.74
CA ASN A 69 -1.33 -14.86 1.97
C ASN A 69 -0.22 -13.95 1.41
N ALA A 70 1.00 -14.18 1.86
CA ALA A 70 2.15 -13.34 1.52
C ALA A 70 2.50 -13.34 0.02
N GLU A 71 2.17 -14.40 -0.71
CA GLU A 71 2.48 -14.52 -2.14
C GLU A 71 1.66 -13.57 -3.02
N MET A 72 0.52 -13.13 -2.51
CA MET A 72 -0.34 -12.16 -3.20
C MET A 72 0.17 -10.74 -3.07
N LEU A 73 1.09 -10.48 -2.12
CA LEU A 73 1.42 -9.13 -1.65
C LEU A 73 2.78 -8.66 -2.14
N SER A 74 2.85 -7.40 -2.52
CA SER A 74 4.10 -6.68 -2.76
C SER A 74 4.43 -5.69 -1.64
N CYS A 75 3.47 -5.35 -0.80
CA CYS A 75 3.67 -4.65 0.46
C CYS A 75 2.65 -5.09 1.51
N ASP A 76 3.04 -4.99 2.77
CA ASP A 76 2.18 -5.30 3.91
C ASP A 76 2.59 -4.41 5.10
N ARG A 77 1.61 -3.75 5.66
CA ARG A 77 1.75 -2.91 6.84
C ARG A 77 0.60 -3.17 7.81
N GLY A 78 0.84 -4.09 8.74
CA GLY A 78 -0.09 -4.38 9.83
C GLY A 78 -0.92 -5.66 9.67
N PHE A 79 -0.82 -6.37 8.56
CA PHE A 79 -1.48 -7.67 8.39
C PHE A 79 -0.59 -8.87 8.72
N SER A 80 0.72 -8.70 8.67
CA SER A 80 1.65 -9.76 9.02
C SER A 80 1.84 -9.88 10.53
N ASN A 81 2.03 -11.13 10.99
CA ASN A 81 2.53 -11.39 12.34
C ASN A 81 4.04 -11.14 12.42
N MET A 82 4.63 -11.34 13.63
CA MET A 82 6.06 -11.16 13.84
C MET A 82 6.95 -12.10 13.01
N PHE A 83 6.40 -13.16 12.45
CA PHE A 83 7.08 -14.11 11.58
C PHE A 83 6.92 -13.82 10.09
N GLY A 84 6.30 -12.68 9.72
CA GLY A 84 6.07 -12.29 8.33
C GLY A 84 4.93 -13.04 7.63
N THR A 85 4.11 -13.79 8.37
CA THR A 85 2.94 -14.48 7.83
C THR A 85 1.74 -13.53 7.78
N ALA A 86 1.16 -13.33 6.59
CA ALA A 86 -0.05 -12.53 6.44
C ALA A 86 -1.23 -13.21 7.17
N ARG A 87 -1.97 -12.40 7.92
CA ARG A 87 -3.16 -12.84 8.66
C ARG A 87 -4.41 -12.45 7.92
N GLU A 88 -5.35 -13.38 7.82
CA GLU A 88 -6.66 -13.11 7.23
C GLU A 88 -7.49 -12.14 8.06
N LEU A 89 -7.34 -12.20 9.38
CA LEU A 89 -8.06 -11.37 10.34
C LEU A 89 -7.10 -10.40 11.03
N THR A 90 -7.38 -9.11 10.90
CA THR A 90 -6.57 -8.04 11.50
C THR A 90 -7.47 -7.05 12.23
N GLU A 91 -7.12 -6.76 13.49
CA GLU A 91 -7.77 -5.72 14.28
C GLU A 91 -7.10 -4.38 14.01
N LEU A 92 -7.92 -3.37 13.75
CA LEU A 92 -7.50 -1.99 13.51
C LEU A 92 -8.06 -1.08 14.60
N ASP A 93 -7.20 -0.64 15.48
CA ASP A 93 -7.55 0.27 16.57
C ASP A 93 -8.01 1.64 16.08
N PRO A 94 -8.72 2.40 16.90
CA PRO A 94 -9.12 3.78 16.59
C PRO A 94 -7.92 4.65 16.17
N SER A 95 -8.09 5.45 15.13
CA SER A 95 -7.09 6.37 14.58
C SER A 95 -5.84 5.69 14.00
N LYS A 96 -5.86 4.38 13.82
CA LYS A 96 -4.78 3.62 13.19
C LYS A 96 -5.11 3.30 11.74
N SER A 97 -4.06 2.90 11.02
CA SER A 97 -4.17 2.45 9.63
C SER A 97 -3.33 1.19 9.40
N VAL A 98 -3.79 0.38 8.46
CA VAL A 98 -3.06 -0.77 7.91
C VAL A 98 -3.12 -0.71 6.39
N SER A 99 -2.16 -1.28 5.70
CA SER A 99 -2.15 -1.23 4.24
C SER A 99 -1.59 -2.50 3.60
N LEU A 100 -2.05 -2.73 2.36
CA LEU A 100 -1.59 -3.80 1.48
C LEU A 100 -1.35 -3.26 0.07
N CYS A 101 -0.40 -3.88 -0.63
CA CYS A 101 -0.25 -3.77 -2.07
C CYS A 101 -0.29 -5.18 -2.66
N PHE A 102 -1.02 -5.36 -3.75
CA PHE A 102 -1.09 -6.66 -4.43
C PHE A 102 -0.13 -6.73 -5.60
N SER A 103 0.51 -7.89 -5.76
CA SER A 103 1.54 -8.13 -6.79
C SER A 103 0.97 -8.57 -8.13
N LYS A 104 -0.30 -8.96 -8.16
CA LYS A 104 -0.97 -9.51 -9.36
C LYS A 104 -2.40 -8.98 -9.47
N PRO A 105 -2.98 -8.96 -10.68
CA PRO A 105 -4.41 -8.73 -10.84
C PRO A 105 -5.21 -9.79 -10.09
N ILE A 106 -6.15 -9.33 -9.27
CA ILE A 106 -6.98 -10.20 -8.43
C ILE A 106 -8.24 -9.46 -7.98
N VAL A 107 -9.29 -10.19 -7.67
CA VAL A 107 -10.48 -9.65 -7.00
C VAL A 107 -10.50 -10.19 -5.58
N ILE A 108 -10.49 -9.29 -4.62
CA ILE A 108 -10.51 -9.60 -3.20
C ILE A 108 -11.84 -9.17 -2.63
N SER A 109 -12.53 -10.11 -1.97
CA SER A 109 -13.68 -9.82 -1.14
C SER A 109 -13.28 -9.91 0.32
N TYR A 110 -13.70 -8.96 1.12
CA TYR A 110 -13.42 -8.92 2.55
C TYR A 110 -14.62 -8.44 3.34
N ASN A 111 -14.61 -8.66 4.63
CA ASN A 111 -15.62 -8.17 5.55
C ASN A 111 -14.99 -7.22 6.57
N ALA A 112 -15.64 -6.09 6.79
CA ALA A 112 -15.34 -5.21 7.91
C ALA A 112 -16.34 -5.45 9.02
N ARG A 113 -15.86 -5.89 10.19
CA ARG A 113 -16.67 -6.10 11.37
C ARG A 113 -16.50 -4.89 12.28
N MET A 114 -17.55 -4.09 12.36
CA MET A 114 -17.57 -2.84 13.11
C MET A 114 -18.46 -2.98 14.34
N ARG A 115 -17.88 -2.82 15.52
CA ARG A 115 -18.65 -2.77 16.74
C ARG A 115 -19.51 -1.52 16.77
N SER A 116 -20.76 -1.68 17.15
CA SER A 116 -21.68 -0.58 17.44
C SER A 116 -21.68 -0.29 18.94
N ALA A 117 -22.00 0.96 19.31
CA ALA A 117 -22.15 1.34 20.71
C ALA A 117 -23.40 0.72 21.35
N ASP A 118 -24.34 0.20 20.54
CA ASP A 118 -25.52 -0.46 21.03
C ASP A 118 -25.17 -1.84 21.63
N PRO A 119 -25.80 -2.27 22.72
CA PRO A 119 -25.54 -3.56 23.33
C PRO A 119 -25.70 -4.71 22.33
N GLY A 120 -24.60 -5.48 22.10
CA GLY A 120 -24.58 -6.61 21.17
C GLY A 120 -24.53 -6.25 19.69
N GLY A 121 -24.38 -4.96 19.35
CA GLY A 121 -24.34 -4.48 17.98
C GLY A 121 -22.99 -4.76 17.30
N MET A 122 -23.00 -5.67 16.34
CA MET A 122 -21.92 -5.89 15.40
C MET A 122 -22.46 -5.65 13.99
N LYS A 123 -21.92 -4.66 13.30
CA LYS A 123 -22.22 -4.40 11.90
C LYS A 123 -21.14 -5.05 11.04
N ILE A 124 -21.55 -5.85 10.07
CA ILE A 124 -20.66 -6.46 9.10
C ILE A 124 -20.94 -5.83 7.74
N GLU A 125 -19.94 -5.18 7.17
CA GLU A 125 -20.02 -4.61 5.83
C GLU A 125 -19.06 -5.32 4.90
N PRO A 126 -19.55 -5.85 3.77
CA PRO A 126 -18.67 -6.43 2.75
C PRO A 126 -17.98 -5.33 1.95
N GLY A 127 -16.72 -5.57 1.60
CA GLY A 127 -15.96 -4.75 0.68
C GLY A 127 -15.38 -5.59 -0.45
N THR A 128 -15.16 -4.96 -1.60
CA THR A 128 -14.55 -5.58 -2.77
C THR A 128 -13.43 -4.71 -3.30
N ILE A 129 -12.28 -5.32 -3.54
CA ILE A 129 -11.13 -4.67 -4.18
C ILE A 129 -10.84 -5.38 -5.48
N ARG A 130 -10.83 -4.63 -6.58
CA ARG A 130 -10.44 -5.11 -7.91
C ARG A 130 -9.05 -4.58 -8.21
N VAL A 131 -8.08 -5.46 -8.25
CA VAL A 131 -6.72 -5.13 -8.65
C VAL A 131 -6.58 -5.45 -10.14
N VAL A 132 -6.35 -4.41 -10.92
CA VAL A 132 -6.23 -4.53 -12.38
C VAL A 132 -4.78 -4.37 -12.82
N ALA A 133 -4.45 -4.92 -13.99
CA ALA A 133 -3.14 -4.76 -14.56
C ALA A 133 -2.82 -3.28 -14.79
N PRO A 134 -1.53 -2.87 -14.70
CA PRO A 134 -1.14 -1.51 -15.05
C PRO A 134 -1.42 -1.26 -16.54
N PRO A 135 -1.68 0.00 -16.95
CA PRO A 135 -1.85 0.34 -18.36
C PRO A 135 -0.56 0.06 -19.12
N GLN A 136 -0.71 -0.51 -20.30
CA GLN A 136 0.41 -0.74 -21.22
C GLN A 136 0.76 0.54 -21.99
#